data_fc120351bfab0eabc68062f19a0b10c6
#
_entry.id   fc120351bfab0eabc68062f19a0b10c6
#
_cell.length_a   1.000
_cell.length_b   1.000
_cell.length_c   1.000
_cell.angle_alpha   90.00
_cell.angle_beta   90.00
_cell.angle_gamma   90.00
#
_symmetry.space_group_name_H-M   'P 1'
#
loop_
_entity.id
_entity.type
_entity.pdbx_description
1 polymer ?
#
loop_
_entity_poly.entity_id
_entity_poly.type
_entity_poly.pdbx_seq_one_letter_code
_entity_poly.pdbx_strand_id
1 'polypeptide(L)'
;YDNWVKNEIPAHLPDRISCKVIRWTPTKGIKKEKELKDFIVEKYNGLKIFVMNVEAFSTPRGTDAAEAFLFQNPENMVIVDESTTIKNRKASRTKNITRLQRLSKYRRILTGSPITKSPMDLFSQCDFLKDKALGFNSYFAFQARYANVQQKTMGHRSFQQIVGYR
;
A
#
# COMPACT_ATOMS: atom_id res chain seq x y z
N TYR A 1 3.69 -12.35 4.93
CA TYR A 1 2.98 -12.56 3.65
C TYR A 1 3.03 -14.03 3.18
N ASP A 2 3.96 -14.84 3.72
CA ASP A 2 3.97 -16.30 3.47
C ASP A 2 2.70 -16.97 4.01
N ASN A 3 2.18 -16.48 5.14
CA ASN A 3 0.94 -16.96 5.72
C ASN A 3 -0.24 -16.80 4.74
N TRP A 4 -0.33 -15.68 4.04
CA TRP A 4 -1.36 -15.46 3.03
C TRP A 4 -1.36 -16.54 1.95
N VAL A 5 -0.18 -16.86 1.39
CA VAL A 5 -0.06 -17.82 0.29
C VAL A 5 -0.26 -19.26 0.75
N LYS A 6 0.25 -19.61 1.93
CA LYS A 6 0.27 -21.00 2.40
C LYS A 6 -0.99 -21.40 3.17
N ASN A 7 -1.61 -20.44 3.87
CA ASN A 7 -2.68 -20.74 4.82
C ASN A 7 -3.97 -19.99 4.48
N GLU A 8 -3.95 -18.65 4.44
CA GLU A 8 -5.17 -17.86 4.37
C GLU A 8 -5.90 -18.02 3.03
N ILE A 9 -5.19 -17.91 1.92
CA ILE A 9 -5.81 -18.05 0.59
C ILE A 9 -6.37 -19.45 0.41
N PRO A 10 -5.63 -20.55 0.67
CA PRO A 10 -6.18 -21.90 0.55
C PRO A 10 -7.34 -22.20 1.49
N ALA A 11 -7.32 -21.66 2.72
CA ALA A 11 -8.35 -21.93 3.71
C ALA A 11 -9.67 -21.18 3.44
N HIS A 12 -9.61 -20.01 2.81
CA HIS A 12 -10.75 -19.11 2.68
C HIS A 12 -11.25 -18.93 1.24
N LEU A 13 -10.49 -19.40 0.24
CA LEU A 13 -10.93 -19.34 -1.14
C LEU A 13 -11.94 -20.45 -1.41
N PRO A 14 -13.18 -20.14 -1.86
CA PRO A 14 -14.15 -21.17 -2.20
C PRO A 14 -13.66 -22.08 -3.34
N ASP A 15 -13.87 -23.40 -3.23
CA ASP A 15 -13.43 -24.42 -4.21
C ASP A 15 -13.90 -24.14 -5.64
N ARG A 16 -15.05 -23.46 -5.79
CA ARG A 16 -15.61 -23.08 -7.10
C ARG A 16 -14.84 -21.99 -7.82
N ILE A 17 -13.89 -21.33 -7.15
CA ILE A 17 -13.10 -20.22 -7.73
C ILE A 17 -11.75 -20.75 -8.16
N SER A 18 -11.54 -20.83 -9.47
CA SER A 18 -10.20 -21.10 -10.02
C SER A 18 -9.27 -19.94 -9.69
N CYS A 19 -8.10 -20.24 -9.11
CA CYS A 19 -7.17 -19.22 -8.65
C CYS A 19 -5.72 -19.55 -9.02
N LYS A 20 -4.98 -18.52 -9.42
CA LYS A 20 -3.52 -18.55 -9.54
C LYS A 20 -2.91 -17.54 -8.59
N VAL A 21 -1.93 -17.99 -7.81
CA VAL A 21 -1.25 -17.16 -6.81
C VAL A 21 0.24 -17.12 -7.11
N ILE A 22 0.81 -15.94 -7.14
CA ILE A 22 2.27 -15.77 -7.16
C ILE A 22 2.71 -14.85 -6.04
N ARG A 23 3.85 -15.19 -5.45
CA ARG A 23 4.53 -14.37 -4.45
C ARG A 23 5.71 -13.64 -5.07
N TRP A 24 5.73 -12.33 -4.95
CA TRP A 24 6.91 -11.55 -5.33
C TRP A 24 8.08 -11.82 -4.38
N THR A 25 9.28 -11.95 -4.93
CA THR A 25 10.52 -12.09 -4.15
C THR A 25 11.58 -11.14 -4.70
N PRO A 26 12.44 -10.56 -3.82
CA PRO A 26 13.52 -9.68 -4.26
C PRO A 26 14.65 -10.44 -4.96
N THR A 27 14.67 -11.78 -4.88
CA THR A 27 15.73 -12.62 -5.43
C THR A 27 15.77 -12.50 -6.95
N LYS A 28 16.93 -12.15 -7.49
CA LYS A 28 17.19 -12.15 -8.93
C LYS A 28 17.46 -13.58 -9.40
N GLY A 29 16.82 -13.98 -10.48
CA GLY A 29 17.06 -15.27 -11.12
C GLY A 29 16.23 -15.37 -12.40
N ILE A 30 16.84 -15.73 -13.51
CA ILE A 30 16.21 -15.77 -14.83
C ILE A 30 14.88 -16.54 -14.80
N LYS A 31 14.87 -17.70 -14.14
CA LYS A 31 13.65 -18.52 -14.02
C LYS A 31 12.51 -17.81 -13.31
N LYS A 32 12.81 -17.18 -12.15
CA LYS A 32 11.78 -16.45 -11.35
C LYS A 32 11.30 -15.18 -12.04
N GLU A 33 12.17 -14.50 -12.76
CA GLU A 33 11.78 -13.32 -13.53
C GLU A 33 10.88 -13.68 -14.71
N LYS A 34 11.18 -14.79 -15.37
CA LYS A 34 10.33 -15.32 -16.45
C LYS A 34 8.97 -15.73 -15.89
N GLU A 35 8.93 -16.52 -14.82
CA GLU A 35 7.69 -16.95 -14.15
C GLU A 35 6.80 -15.77 -13.76
N LEU A 36 7.40 -14.71 -13.17
CA LEU A 36 6.67 -13.50 -12.82
C LEU A 36 6.13 -12.77 -14.06
N LYS A 37 6.93 -12.62 -15.11
CA LYS A 37 6.49 -11.98 -16.35
C LYS A 37 5.35 -12.78 -17.00
N ASP A 38 5.50 -14.08 -17.10
CA ASP A 38 4.48 -14.98 -17.68
C ASP A 38 3.18 -14.86 -16.88
N PHE A 39 3.26 -14.89 -15.54
CA PHE A 39 2.10 -14.68 -14.67
C PHE A 39 1.43 -13.33 -14.88
N ILE A 40 2.20 -12.24 -15.01
CA ILE A 40 1.65 -10.88 -15.19
C ILE A 40 0.84 -10.79 -16.48
N VAL A 41 1.38 -11.28 -17.60
CA VAL A 41 0.78 -11.11 -18.93
C VAL A 41 -0.27 -12.16 -19.27
N GLU A 42 -0.26 -13.30 -18.57
CA GLU A 42 -1.19 -14.40 -18.84
C GLU A 42 -2.65 -13.94 -18.69
N LYS A 43 -3.45 -14.22 -19.72
CA LYS A 43 -4.92 -14.11 -19.62
C LYS A 43 -5.44 -15.36 -18.92
N TYR A 44 -6.07 -15.18 -17.77
CA TYR A 44 -6.58 -16.27 -16.96
C TYR A 44 -8.06 -16.06 -16.64
N ASN A 45 -8.87 -17.06 -16.92
CA ASN A 45 -10.29 -17.05 -16.60
C ASN A 45 -10.52 -17.53 -15.15
N GLY A 46 -10.22 -16.67 -14.20
CA GLY A 46 -10.27 -16.92 -12.76
C GLY A 46 -9.62 -15.81 -11.97
N LEU A 47 -9.40 -16.03 -10.70
CA LEU A 47 -8.76 -15.07 -9.81
C LEU A 47 -7.23 -15.15 -9.89
N LYS A 48 -6.57 -14.06 -10.20
CA LYS A 48 -5.10 -13.93 -10.10
C LYS A 48 -4.75 -13.14 -8.85
N ILE A 49 -3.94 -13.72 -7.98
CA ILE A 49 -3.50 -13.07 -6.73
C ILE A 49 -2.00 -12.86 -6.78
N PHE A 50 -1.59 -11.60 -6.71
CA PHE A 50 -0.18 -11.20 -6.62
C PHE A 50 0.13 -10.73 -5.21
N VAL A 51 0.90 -11.51 -4.45
CA VAL A 51 1.21 -11.23 -3.05
C VAL A 51 2.60 -10.62 -2.93
N MET A 52 2.68 -9.48 -2.27
CA MET A 52 3.92 -8.73 -2.07
C MET A 52 4.07 -8.30 -0.61
N ASN A 53 5.33 -8.23 -0.15
CA ASN A 53 5.63 -7.54 1.11
C ASN A 53 5.59 -6.02 0.88
N VAL A 54 5.06 -5.27 1.84
CA VAL A 54 5.06 -3.79 1.82
C VAL A 54 6.47 -3.20 1.63
N GLU A 55 7.49 -3.84 2.17
CA GLU A 55 8.89 -3.41 2.01
C GLU A 55 9.37 -3.44 0.54
N ALA A 56 8.77 -4.25 -0.31
CA ALA A 56 9.08 -4.29 -1.74
C ALA A 56 8.90 -2.91 -2.41
N PHE A 57 7.94 -2.13 -1.92
CA PHE A 57 7.64 -0.79 -2.41
C PHE A 57 8.66 0.29 -1.98
N SER A 58 9.66 -0.07 -1.19
CA SER A 58 10.83 0.78 -0.94
C SER A 58 11.83 0.72 -2.10
N THR A 59 11.64 -0.16 -3.07
CA THR A 59 12.50 -0.34 -4.24
C THR A 59 11.74 -0.10 -5.55
N PRO A 60 12.42 0.43 -6.60
CA PRO A 60 11.81 0.55 -7.93
C PRO A 60 11.30 -0.79 -8.47
N ARG A 61 12.09 -1.86 -8.38
CA ARG A 61 11.75 -3.18 -8.91
C ARG A 61 10.43 -3.74 -8.35
N GLY A 62 10.19 -3.59 -7.04
CA GLY A 62 8.93 -4.03 -6.43
C GLY A 62 7.76 -3.19 -6.90
N THR A 63 7.95 -1.88 -7.00
CA THR A 63 6.93 -0.94 -7.48
C THR A 63 6.58 -1.22 -8.94
N ASP A 64 7.58 -1.38 -9.81
CA ASP A 64 7.40 -1.64 -11.24
C ASP A 64 6.66 -2.98 -11.47
N ALA A 65 6.96 -4.01 -10.69
CA ALA A 65 6.28 -5.30 -10.77
C ALA A 65 4.78 -5.17 -10.41
N ALA A 66 4.44 -4.41 -9.37
CA ALA A 66 3.07 -4.17 -8.97
C ALA A 66 2.31 -3.34 -10.04
N GLU A 67 2.93 -2.28 -10.54
CA GLU A 67 2.35 -1.44 -11.60
C GLU A 67 2.10 -2.23 -12.88
N ALA A 68 3.06 -3.06 -13.29
CA ALA A 68 2.91 -3.94 -14.46
C ALA A 68 1.75 -4.93 -14.29
N PHE A 69 1.62 -5.54 -13.10
CA PHE A 69 0.51 -6.44 -12.81
C PHE A 69 -0.85 -5.74 -12.89
N LEU A 70 -0.98 -4.57 -12.28
CA LEU A 70 -2.23 -3.79 -12.27
C LEU A 70 -2.58 -3.30 -13.67
N PHE A 71 -1.61 -2.85 -14.44
CA PHE A 71 -1.80 -2.39 -15.81
C PHE A 71 -2.33 -3.49 -16.73
N GLN A 72 -1.79 -4.71 -16.62
CA GLN A 72 -2.23 -5.87 -17.41
C GLN A 72 -3.58 -6.45 -16.95
N ASN A 73 -4.01 -6.14 -15.73
CA ASN A 73 -5.24 -6.65 -15.14
C ASN A 73 -6.13 -5.49 -14.64
N PRO A 74 -6.85 -4.77 -15.54
CA PRO A 74 -7.57 -3.54 -15.19
C PRO A 74 -8.75 -3.76 -14.23
N GLU A 75 -9.35 -4.95 -14.23
CA GLU A 75 -10.40 -5.35 -13.26
C GLU A 75 -9.75 -5.84 -11.95
N ASN A 76 -9.03 -4.95 -11.27
CA ASN A 76 -8.20 -5.31 -10.13
C ASN A 76 -8.67 -4.69 -8.82
N MET A 77 -8.18 -5.28 -7.71
CA MET A 77 -8.29 -4.74 -6.36
C MET A 77 -6.92 -4.77 -5.70
N VAL A 78 -6.53 -3.66 -5.08
CA VAL A 78 -5.34 -3.60 -4.22
C VAL A 78 -5.78 -3.62 -2.76
N ILE A 79 -5.22 -4.55 -2.00
CA ILE A 79 -5.47 -4.70 -0.56
C ILE A 79 -4.15 -4.46 0.16
N VAL A 80 -4.13 -3.52 1.10
CA VAL A 80 -3.00 -3.29 2.00
C VAL A 80 -3.34 -3.85 3.36
N ASP A 81 -2.74 -5.00 3.66
CA ASP A 81 -2.83 -5.60 4.99
C ASP A 81 -1.85 -4.92 5.95
N GLU A 82 -2.24 -4.82 7.23
CA GLU A 82 -1.54 -4.03 8.23
C GLU A 82 -1.22 -2.61 7.74
N SER A 83 -2.28 -1.89 7.34
CA SER A 83 -2.16 -0.58 6.68
C SER A 83 -1.45 0.49 7.52
N THR A 84 -1.24 0.27 8.81
CA THR A 84 -0.35 1.10 9.64
C THR A 84 1.07 1.19 9.11
N THR A 85 1.50 0.23 8.29
CA THR A 85 2.80 0.25 7.61
C THR A 85 2.95 1.39 6.62
N ILE A 86 1.83 1.96 6.11
CA ILE A 86 1.81 3.12 5.20
C ILE A 86 1.38 4.44 5.86
N LYS A 87 1.33 4.52 7.20
CA LYS A 87 0.96 5.74 7.92
C LYS A 87 1.94 6.90 7.74
N ASN A 88 3.22 6.61 7.53
CA ASN A 88 4.23 7.65 7.31
C ASN A 88 4.24 8.12 5.85
N ARG A 89 3.55 9.23 5.55
CA ARG A 89 3.45 9.82 4.21
C ARG A 89 4.78 10.19 3.55
N LYS A 90 5.86 10.34 4.33
CA LYS A 90 7.20 10.68 3.81
C LYS A 90 7.98 9.46 3.33
N ALA A 91 7.61 8.27 3.79
CA ALA A 91 8.30 7.03 3.41
C ALA A 91 8.09 6.69 1.93
N SER A 92 9.15 6.24 1.26
CA SER A 92 9.12 5.87 -0.17
C SER A 92 8.04 4.81 -0.44
N ARG A 93 7.97 3.77 0.40
CA ARG A 93 6.94 2.72 0.28
C ARG A 93 5.52 3.28 0.32
N THR A 94 5.23 4.23 1.22
CA THR A 94 3.90 4.86 1.31
C THR A 94 3.57 5.60 0.03
N LYS A 95 4.49 6.43 -0.47
CA LYS A 95 4.31 7.19 -1.71
C LYS A 95 4.07 6.26 -2.90
N ASN A 96 4.84 5.18 -3.00
CA ASN A 96 4.75 4.22 -4.09
C ASN A 96 3.43 3.42 -4.03
N ILE A 97 3.01 2.98 -2.83
CA ILE A 97 1.72 2.30 -2.65
C ILE A 97 0.55 3.25 -2.94
N THR A 98 0.59 4.49 -2.45
CA THR A 98 -0.46 5.48 -2.75
C THR A 98 -0.55 5.76 -4.25
N ARG A 99 0.57 5.77 -4.98
CA ARG A 99 0.59 5.95 -6.44
C ARG A 99 -0.16 4.86 -7.20
N LEU A 100 -0.27 3.64 -6.66
CA LEU A 100 -1.04 2.55 -7.28
C LEU A 100 -2.54 2.87 -7.44
N GLN A 101 -3.06 3.89 -6.74
CA GLN A 101 -4.44 4.35 -6.93
C GLN A 101 -4.80 4.57 -8.41
N ARG A 102 -3.84 5.07 -9.19
CA ARG A 102 -4.05 5.41 -10.60
C ARG A 102 -4.32 4.20 -11.49
N LEU A 103 -3.87 3.02 -11.03
CA LEU A 103 -4.00 1.75 -11.73
C LEU A 103 -4.99 0.80 -11.05
N SER A 104 -5.49 1.17 -9.87
CA SER A 104 -6.37 0.31 -9.06
C SER A 104 -7.83 0.69 -9.27
N LYS A 105 -8.64 -0.28 -9.72
CA LYS A 105 -10.09 -0.11 -9.78
C LYS A 105 -10.73 -0.10 -8.40
N TYR A 106 -10.32 -1.02 -7.54
CA TYR A 106 -10.79 -1.13 -6.16
C TYR A 106 -9.63 -1.12 -5.18
N ARG A 107 -9.85 -0.59 -3.99
CA ARG A 107 -8.85 -0.51 -2.91
C ARG A 107 -9.47 -0.87 -1.58
N ARG A 108 -8.68 -1.57 -0.74
CA ARG A 108 -9.03 -1.91 0.64
C ARG A 108 -7.79 -1.76 1.52
N ILE A 109 -8.02 -1.45 2.78
CA ILE A 109 -7.02 -1.51 3.84
C ILE A 109 -7.55 -2.40 4.95
N LEU A 110 -6.66 -3.16 5.56
CA LEU A 110 -6.94 -4.01 6.71
C LEU A 110 -6.01 -3.61 7.84
N THR A 111 -6.53 -3.44 9.03
CA THR A 111 -5.74 -3.17 10.23
C THR A 111 -6.60 -3.32 11.49
N GLY A 112 -6.03 -3.89 12.54
CA GLY A 112 -6.65 -3.94 13.86
C GLY A 112 -6.59 -2.61 14.62
N SER A 113 -5.68 -1.69 14.25
CA SER A 113 -5.48 -0.40 14.93
C SER A 113 -5.07 0.67 13.94
N PRO A 114 -6.01 1.38 13.28
CA PRO A 114 -5.69 2.38 12.27
C PRO A 114 -4.94 3.60 12.84
N ILE A 115 -5.13 3.89 14.12
CA ILE A 115 -4.44 4.96 14.85
C ILE A 115 -3.54 4.31 15.91
N THR A 116 -2.22 4.42 15.75
CA THR A 116 -1.26 3.84 16.69
C THR A 116 -0.61 4.88 17.60
N LYS A 117 -0.39 6.09 17.13
CA LYS A 117 0.26 7.17 17.88
C LYS A 117 -0.51 8.47 17.83
N SER A 118 -1.19 8.75 16.72
CA SER A 118 -1.87 10.03 16.54
C SER A 118 -2.92 9.97 15.44
N PRO A 119 -3.89 10.92 15.44
CA PRO A 119 -4.83 11.06 14.33
C PRO A 119 -4.14 11.21 12.96
N MET A 120 -2.90 11.70 12.94
CA MET A 120 -2.12 11.87 11.70
C MET A 120 -1.82 10.54 11.01
N ASP A 121 -1.87 9.42 11.74
CA ASP A 121 -1.66 8.08 11.18
C ASP A 121 -2.73 7.71 10.14
N LEU A 122 -3.92 8.31 10.21
CA LEU A 122 -5.03 8.06 9.28
C LEU A 122 -4.81 8.67 7.90
N PHE A 123 -4.11 9.80 7.81
CA PHE A 123 -4.08 10.57 6.58
C PHE A 123 -3.65 9.74 5.35
N SER A 124 -2.48 9.12 5.42
CA SER A 124 -1.95 8.33 4.29
C SER A 124 -2.74 7.05 4.02
N GLN A 125 -3.29 6.43 5.06
CA GLN A 125 -4.12 5.24 4.94
C GLN A 125 -5.43 5.55 4.20
N CYS A 126 -6.10 6.64 4.56
CA CYS A 126 -7.31 7.09 3.90
C CYS A 126 -7.03 7.67 2.50
N ASP A 127 -5.90 8.37 2.33
CA ASP A 127 -5.46 8.88 1.04
C ASP A 127 -5.23 7.75 0.03
N PHE A 128 -4.72 6.60 0.47
CA PHE A 128 -4.63 5.40 -0.38
C PHE A 128 -6.00 4.91 -0.85
N LEU A 129 -7.04 4.97 -0.04
CA LEU A 129 -8.39 4.51 -0.42
C LEU A 129 -9.01 5.41 -1.49
N LYS A 130 -8.92 6.73 -1.28
CA LYS A 130 -9.45 7.73 -2.19
C LYS A 130 -8.76 9.07 -1.91
N ASP A 131 -8.37 9.77 -2.96
CA ASP A 131 -7.89 11.15 -2.83
C ASP A 131 -8.91 11.99 -2.04
N LYS A 132 -8.41 12.71 -1.05
CA LYS A 132 -9.21 13.56 -0.15
C LYS A 132 -10.32 12.80 0.62
N ALA A 133 -10.15 11.52 0.89
CA ALA A 133 -11.15 10.70 1.61
C ALA A 133 -11.58 11.31 2.96
N LEU A 134 -10.69 12.03 3.64
CA LEU A 134 -10.95 12.71 4.90
C LEU A 134 -11.55 14.12 4.74
N GLY A 135 -11.88 14.56 3.53
CA GLY A 135 -12.44 15.89 3.26
C GLY A 135 -11.43 17.05 3.30
N PHE A 136 -10.13 16.76 3.35
CA PHE A 136 -9.08 17.78 3.38
C PHE A 136 -8.29 17.81 2.06
N ASN A 137 -8.01 19.02 1.58
CA ASN A 137 -7.26 19.21 0.34
C ASN A 137 -5.75 18.91 0.48
N SER A 138 -5.24 18.81 1.71
CA SER A 138 -3.83 18.50 1.97
C SER A 138 -3.62 17.96 3.38
N TYR A 139 -2.48 17.27 3.57
CA TYR A 139 -2.01 16.87 4.90
C TYR A 139 -1.91 18.05 5.87
N PHE A 140 -1.45 19.20 5.41
CA PHE A 140 -1.29 20.38 6.27
C PHE A 140 -2.64 20.95 6.72
N ALA A 141 -3.66 20.90 5.88
CA ALA A 141 -5.02 21.29 6.27
C ALA A 141 -5.59 20.31 7.32
N PHE A 142 -5.38 19.01 7.14
CA PHE A 142 -5.74 17.99 8.12
C PHE A 142 -4.98 18.18 9.44
N GLN A 143 -3.68 18.43 9.39
CA GLN A 143 -2.84 18.69 10.56
C GLN A 143 -3.30 19.95 11.32
N ALA A 144 -3.59 21.05 10.62
CA ALA A 144 -4.07 22.29 11.23
C ALA A 144 -5.39 22.11 11.98
N ARG A 145 -6.24 21.16 11.53
CA ARG A 145 -7.52 20.85 12.18
C ARG A 145 -7.34 20.02 13.46
N TYR A 146 -6.45 19.04 13.46
CA TYR A 146 -6.38 18.02 14.50
C TYR A 146 -5.11 18.04 15.35
N ALA A 147 -4.12 18.86 15.03
CA ALA A 147 -2.89 18.95 15.80
C ALA A 147 -2.60 20.37 16.27
N ASN A 148 -2.04 20.46 17.48
CA ASN A 148 -1.45 21.69 17.98
C ASN A 148 0.02 21.72 17.51
N VAL A 149 0.37 22.75 16.74
CA VAL A 149 1.69 22.89 16.13
C VAL A 149 2.38 24.10 16.71
N GLN A 150 3.64 23.95 17.11
CA GLN A 150 4.51 25.06 17.53
C GLN A 150 5.69 25.17 16.58
N GLN A 151 6.09 26.42 16.29
CA GLN A 151 7.33 26.72 15.61
C GLN A 151 8.48 26.57 16.62
N LYS A 152 9.46 25.75 16.28
CA LYS A 152 10.70 25.61 17.08
C LYS A 152 11.89 26.00 16.22
N THR A 153 12.88 26.61 16.87
CA THR A 153 14.16 26.98 16.24
C THR A 153 15.28 26.20 16.91
N MET A 154 16.15 25.61 16.10
CA MET A 154 17.37 24.95 16.55
C MET A 154 18.54 25.46 15.70
N GLY A 155 19.37 26.32 16.29
CA GLY A 155 20.40 27.08 15.56
C GLY A 155 19.73 27.98 14.50
N HIS A 156 20.18 27.89 13.27
CA HIS A 156 19.62 28.66 12.15
C HIS A 156 18.43 28.02 11.43
N ARG A 157 17.92 26.87 11.94
CA ARG A 157 16.81 26.15 11.31
C ARG A 157 15.54 26.27 12.12
N SER A 158 14.47 26.73 11.49
CA SER A 158 13.12 26.71 12.06
C SER A 158 12.32 25.54 11.49
N PHE A 159 11.58 24.83 12.36
CA PHE A 159 10.72 23.72 11.96
C PHE A 159 9.45 23.69 12.81
N GLN A 160 8.39 23.09 12.25
CA GLN A 160 7.13 22.88 12.96
C GLN A 160 7.17 21.56 13.72
N GLN A 161 6.80 21.60 14.99
CA GLN A 161 6.64 20.41 15.83
C GLN A 161 5.19 20.29 16.30
N ILE A 162 4.62 19.09 16.17
CA ILE A 162 3.35 18.75 16.79
C ILE A 162 3.62 18.57 18.30
N VAL A 163 2.90 19.34 19.12
CA VAL A 163 3.03 19.34 20.59
C VAL A 163 1.80 18.75 21.26
N GLY A 164 0.75 18.43 20.53
CA GLY A 164 -0.49 17.83 21.00
C GLY A 164 -1.52 17.66 19.90
N TYR A 165 -2.65 17.08 20.25
CA TYR A 165 -3.79 16.87 19.34
C TYR A 165 -5.05 17.47 19.95
N ARG A 166 -6.01 17.77 19.09
CA ARG A 166 -7.35 18.28 19.43
C ARG A 166 -8.36 17.17 19.39
#